data_d6b1b91796885308de67e7bd162abc5e
#
_entry.id   d6b1b91796885308de67e7bd162abc5e
#
_cell.length_a   1.000
_cell.length_b   1.000
_cell.length_c   1.000
_cell.angle_alpha   90.00
_cell.angle_beta   90.00
_cell.angle_gamma   90.00
#
_symmetry.space_group_name_H-M   'P 1'
#
loop_
_entity.id
_entity.type
_entity.pdbx_description
1 polymer ?
#
loop_
_entity_poly.entity_id
_entity_poly.type
_entity_poly.pdbx_seq_one_letter_code
_entity_poly.pdbx_strand_id
1 'polypeptide(L)'
;LVGSEMGIRDRGEILAILEEKAKAGLDVRVMFDGMNEMTTLSYDYIERLHKVGIKAQTFSPIKPVLSTYYNYRDHRKITVIDGQVAYTGGVNIADEYVNKRERFGHWKDTALRLDGSAVQTLKALFLTMWTVTGIEDKTDMEHYLQEKPQQRKSQGFVLPYGNSPLTYHKVAENVYLHLLNTSTNYVYIMTPYLILDDELVRAMTFAARRGVDVRIIMPGIP
;
A
#
# COMPACT_ATOMS: atom_id res chain seq x y z
N LEU A 1 2.71 9.01 -2.90
CA LEU A 1 2.17 7.81 -3.54
C LEU A 1 3.17 6.67 -3.40
N VAL A 2 2.72 5.51 -2.93
CA VAL A 2 3.51 4.27 -2.91
C VAL A 2 2.75 3.22 -3.73
N GLY A 3 3.43 2.52 -4.61
CA GLY A 3 2.85 1.45 -5.39
C GLY A 3 3.89 0.45 -5.88
N SER A 4 3.55 -0.84 -5.89
CA SER A 4 4.44 -1.91 -6.30
C SER A 4 4.46 -2.18 -7.81
N GLU A 5 3.42 -1.80 -8.53
CA GLU A 5 3.34 -1.98 -9.99
C GLU A 5 2.70 -0.74 -10.63
N MET A 6 3.32 -0.23 -11.69
CA MET A 6 2.83 0.89 -12.48
C MET A 6 2.85 0.53 -13.97
N GLY A 7 1.66 0.41 -14.58
CA GLY A 7 1.50 0.15 -16.01
C GLY A 7 1.78 1.38 -16.89
N ILE A 8 1.94 1.16 -18.19
CA ILE A 8 2.49 2.16 -19.11
C ILE A 8 1.54 3.32 -19.39
N ARG A 9 0.22 3.11 -19.46
CA ARG A 9 -0.77 4.15 -19.83
C ARG A 9 -1.34 4.92 -18.64
N ASP A 10 -1.80 4.23 -17.61
CA ASP A 10 -2.32 4.90 -16.40
C ASP A 10 -1.24 5.69 -15.68
N ARG A 11 0.03 5.25 -15.82
CA ARG A 11 1.19 6.04 -15.43
C ARG A 11 1.21 7.40 -16.13
N GLY A 12 0.87 7.46 -17.42
CA GLY A 12 0.84 8.71 -18.18
C GLY A 12 -0.20 9.70 -17.67
N GLU A 13 -1.43 9.24 -17.41
CA GLU A 13 -2.51 10.11 -16.89
C GLU A 13 -2.22 10.59 -15.48
N ILE A 14 -1.85 9.68 -14.57
CA ILE A 14 -1.50 10.02 -13.18
C ILE A 14 -0.25 10.89 -13.14
N LEU A 15 0.78 10.54 -13.93
CA LEU A 15 2.00 11.31 -14.00
C LEU A 15 1.74 12.74 -14.48
N ALA A 16 0.90 12.94 -15.50
CA ALA A 16 0.53 14.28 -15.97
C ALA A 16 -0.09 15.14 -14.86
N ILE A 17 -0.96 14.54 -14.05
CA ILE A 17 -1.55 15.22 -12.88
C ILE A 17 -0.46 15.57 -11.86
N LEU A 18 0.43 14.63 -11.54
CA LEU A 18 1.50 14.85 -10.57
C LEU A 18 2.48 15.94 -11.06
N GLU A 19 2.80 15.94 -12.36
CA GLU A 19 3.62 16.99 -12.97
C GLU A 19 2.96 18.36 -12.92
N GLU A 20 1.65 18.44 -13.21
CA GLU A 20 0.88 19.69 -13.08
C GLU A 20 0.97 20.22 -11.66
N LYS A 21 0.78 19.37 -10.66
CA LYS A 21 0.84 19.76 -9.24
C LYS A 21 2.25 20.18 -8.82
N ALA A 22 3.26 19.45 -9.26
CA ALA A 22 4.67 19.84 -9.01
C ALA A 22 5.01 21.19 -9.64
N LYS A 23 4.60 21.43 -10.90
CA LYS A 23 4.77 22.72 -11.58
C LYS A 23 4.02 23.86 -10.90
N ALA A 24 2.92 23.56 -10.23
CA ALA A 24 2.19 24.52 -9.41
C ALA A 24 2.85 24.81 -8.04
N GLY A 25 4.01 24.22 -7.77
CA GLY A 25 4.78 24.43 -6.53
C GLY A 25 4.36 23.56 -5.35
N LEU A 26 3.54 22.52 -5.56
CA LEU A 26 3.18 21.58 -4.50
C LEU A 26 4.29 20.56 -4.27
N ASP A 27 4.46 20.11 -3.02
CA ASP A 27 5.40 19.04 -2.67
C ASP A 27 4.81 17.68 -3.10
N VAL A 28 5.27 17.18 -4.24
CA VAL A 28 4.84 15.90 -4.80
C VAL A 28 5.94 14.87 -4.55
N ARG A 29 5.59 13.80 -3.82
CA ARG A 29 6.49 12.71 -3.46
C ARG A 29 5.97 11.38 -4.00
N VAL A 30 6.84 10.63 -4.67
CA VAL A 30 6.53 9.30 -5.23
C VAL A 30 7.58 8.30 -4.76
N MET A 31 7.12 7.18 -4.23
CA MET A 31 8.00 6.06 -3.88
C MET A 31 7.47 4.78 -4.51
N PHE A 32 8.36 3.95 -5.01
CA PHE A 32 8.05 2.65 -5.57
C PHE A 32 9.08 1.61 -5.16
N ASP A 33 8.68 0.34 -5.19
CA ASP A 33 9.56 -0.77 -4.84
C ASP A 33 10.64 -0.99 -5.91
N GLY A 34 11.85 -1.34 -5.50
CA GLY A 34 12.99 -1.54 -6.39
C GLY A 34 12.81 -2.66 -7.41
N MET A 35 11.88 -3.61 -7.18
CA MET A 35 11.55 -4.63 -8.18
C MET A 35 10.98 -3.99 -9.46
N ASN A 36 10.24 -2.88 -9.34
CA ASN A 36 9.68 -2.17 -10.49
C ASN A 36 10.76 -1.51 -11.36
N GLU A 37 11.85 -1.06 -10.75
CA GLU A 37 13.00 -0.50 -11.48
C GLU A 37 13.62 -1.53 -12.42
N MET A 38 13.63 -2.80 -12.04
CA MET A 38 14.16 -3.88 -12.89
C MET A 38 13.18 -4.38 -13.96
N THR A 39 11.88 -4.33 -13.68
CA THR A 39 10.89 -5.04 -14.50
C THR A 39 10.04 -4.14 -15.39
N THR A 40 9.75 -2.92 -14.95
CA THR A 40 8.72 -2.08 -15.59
C THR A 40 9.12 -0.62 -15.80
N LEU A 41 10.11 -0.12 -15.08
CA LEU A 41 10.57 1.26 -15.16
C LEU A 41 11.83 1.37 -16.02
N SER A 42 12.01 2.49 -16.71
CA SER A 42 13.30 2.81 -17.34
C SER A 42 14.32 3.19 -16.28
N TYR A 43 15.58 2.88 -16.52
CA TYR A 43 16.69 3.18 -15.60
C TYR A 43 16.77 4.67 -15.21
N ASP A 44 16.36 5.56 -16.09
CA ASP A 44 16.35 7.01 -15.90
C ASP A 44 15.04 7.56 -15.31
N TYR A 45 14.12 6.68 -14.86
CA TYR A 45 12.77 7.09 -14.47
C TYR A 45 12.76 8.06 -13.29
N ILE A 46 13.55 7.81 -12.25
CA ILE A 46 13.69 8.72 -11.10
C ILE A 46 14.21 10.10 -11.55
N GLU A 47 15.25 10.10 -12.38
CA GLU A 47 15.83 11.35 -12.89
C GLU A 47 14.80 12.15 -13.70
N ARG A 48 13.97 11.48 -14.49
CA ARG A 48 12.89 12.13 -15.24
C ARG A 48 11.85 12.74 -14.30
N LEU A 49 11.48 12.06 -13.22
CA LEU A 49 10.56 12.60 -12.21
C LEU A 49 11.17 13.84 -11.53
N HIS A 50 12.44 13.80 -11.17
CA HIS A 50 13.14 14.95 -10.58
C HIS A 50 13.19 16.15 -11.54
N LYS A 51 13.40 15.93 -12.84
CA LYS A 51 13.42 17.00 -13.86
C LYS A 51 12.08 17.75 -13.97
N VAL A 52 10.97 17.13 -13.62
CA VAL A 52 9.64 17.77 -13.63
C VAL A 52 9.20 18.26 -12.24
N GLY A 53 10.10 18.24 -11.26
CA GLY A 53 9.87 18.76 -9.92
C GLY A 53 9.22 17.76 -8.94
N ILE A 54 9.09 16.49 -9.34
CA ILE A 54 8.55 15.43 -8.46
C ILE A 54 9.72 14.81 -7.69
N LYS A 55 9.63 14.78 -6.37
CA LYS A 55 10.57 14.05 -5.52
C LYS A 55 10.27 12.56 -5.63
N ALA A 56 11.24 11.75 -6.04
CA ALA A 56 11.06 10.32 -6.25
C ALA A 56 12.16 9.51 -5.56
N GLN A 57 11.78 8.37 -5.00
CA GLN A 57 12.71 7.43 -4.35
C GLN A 57 12.33 5.98 -4.63
N THR A 58 13.34 5.11 -4.64
CA THR A 58 13.15 3.65 -4.73
C THR A 58 13.33 3.02 -3.36
N PHE A 59 12.32 2.28 -2.90
CA PHE A 59 12.45 1.44 -1.71
C PHE A 59 13.23 0.17 -2.03
N SER A 60 14.26 -0.11 -1.23
CA SER A 60 15.10 -1.31 -1.39
C SER A 60 15.56 -1.55 -2.82
N PRO A 61 16.36 -0.61 -3.41
CA PRO A 61 16.86 -0.76 -4.78
C PRO A 61 17.66 -2.07 -4.89
N ILE A 62 17.47 -2.80 -5.99
CA ILE A 62 18.16 -4.06 -6.21
C ILE A 62 19.60 -3.76 -6.65
N LYS A 63 20.55 -4.17 -5.81
CA LYS A 63 21.98 -4.12 -6.15
C LYS A 63 22.40 -5.50 -6.65
N PRO A 64 23.27 -5.61 -7.68
CA PRO A 64 23.71 -6.88 -8.25
C PRO A 64 24.72 -7.61 -7.34
N VAL A 65 24.40 -7.75 -6.05
CA VAL A 65 25.19 -8.46 -5.04
C VAL A 65 24.25 -9.43 -4.34
N LEU A 66 24.67 -10.67 -4.13
CA LEU A 66 23.95 -11.67 -3.34
C LEU A 66 23.63 -11.12 -1.94
N SER A 67 22.40 -10.76 -1.72
CA SER A 67 21.91 -10.25 -0.44
C SER A 67 20.63 -10.98 -0.03
N THR A 68 20.60 -11.45 1.21
CA THR A 68 19.40 -12.05 1.82
C THR A 68 18.25 -11.06 1.99
N TYR A 69 18.49 -9.75 1.80
CA TYR A 69 17.50 -8.69 1.91
C TYR A 69 16.61 -8.52 0.67
N TYR A 70 16.77 -9.32 -0.39
CA TYR A 70 15.93 -9.25 -1.59
C TYR A 70 14.45 -9.47 -1.32
N ASN A 71 14.08 -10.15 -0.24
CA ASN A 71 12.71 -10.45 0.11
C ASN A 71 11.99 -9.32 0.85
N TYR A 72 12.70 -8.28 1.30
CA TYR A 72 12.07 -7.13 1.94
C TYR A 72 11.54 -6.18 0.88
N ARG A 73 10.23 -6.30 0.57
CA ARG A 73 9.54 -5.53 -0.44
C ARG A 73 8.40 -4.73 0.18
N ASP A 74 8.14 -3.53 -0.36
CA ASP A 74 6.98 -2.74 0.02
C ASP A 74 5.85 -2.94 -1.00
N HIS A 75 4.80 -3.62 -0.58
CA HIS A 75 3.63 -3.90 -1.40
C HIS A 75 2.41 -3.02 -1.04
N ARG A 76 2.58 -2.04 -0.17
CA ARG A 76 1.51 -1.14 0.23
C ARG A 76 1.17 -0.17 -0.90
N LYS A 77 -0.11 0.18 -1.01
CA LYS A 77 -0.61 1.22 -1.90
C LYS A 77 -1.17 2.32 -1.02
N ILE A 78 -0.44 3.41 -0.89
CA ILE A 78 -0.81 4.54 -0.04
C ILE A 78 -0.73 5.82 -0.87
N THR A 79 -1.82 6.57 -0.92
CA THR A 79 -1.85 7.92 -1.47
C THR A 79 -2.37 8.85 -0.38
N VAL A 80 -1.65 9.90 -0.08
CA VAL A 80 -2.08 10.95 0.87
C VAL A 80 -2.10 12.28 0.15
N ILE A 81 -3.18 13.03 0.30
CA ILE A 81 -3.38 14.33 -0.33
C ILE A 81 -3.60 15.36 0.79
N ASP A 82 -2.70 16.34 0.85
CA ASP A 82 -2.72 17.48 1.81
C ASP A 82 -2.87 17.07 3.28
N GLY A 83 -2.51 15.82 3.61
CA GLY A 83 -2.74 15.27 4.95
C GLY A 83 -4.23 15.19 5.37
N GLN A 84 -5.17 15.43 4.46
CA GLN A 84 -6.60 15.50 4.71
C GLN A 84 -7.37 14.27 4.21
N VAL A 85 -6.91 13.70 3.11
CA VAL A 85 -7.52 12.53 2.47
C VAL A 85 -6.43 11.49 2.21
N ALA A 86 -6.75 10.23 2.44
CA ALA A 86 -5.87 9.13 2.07
C ALA A 86 -6.63 8.02 1.35
N TYR A 87 -5.91 7.33 0.47
CA TYR A 87 -6.39 6.12 -0.21
C TYR A 87 -5.43 4.98 0.08
N THR A 88 -5.98 3.79 0.30
CA THR A 88 -5.23 2.54 0.43
C THR A 88 -6.06 1.36 -0.06
N GLY A 89 -5.42 0.26 -0.42
CA GLY A 89 -6.11 -0.94 -0.90
C GLY A 89 -5.20 -1.87 -1.69
N GLY A 90 -5.79 -2.73 -2.49
CA GLY A 90 -5.09 -3.69 -3.34
C GLY A 90 -4.69 -3.13 -4.72
N VAL A 91 -5.34 -2.05 -5.16
CA VAL A 91 -5.23 -1.53 -6.54
C VAL A 91 -3.81 -1.10 -6.87
N ASN A 92 -3.18 -1.76 -7.83
CA ASN A 92 -1.94 -1.32 -8.44
C ASN A 92 -2.20 -0.28 -9.54
N ILE A 93 -1.23 0.58 -9.79
CA ILE A 93 -1.32 1.60 -10.85
C ILE A 93 -0.82 0.99 -12.16
N ALA A 94 -1.65 0.13 -12.77
CA ALA A 94 -1.37 -0.48 -14.06
C ALA A 94 -2.66 -0.77 -14.84
N ASP A 95 -2.56 -0.74 -16.18
CA ASP A 95 -3.70 -0.85 -17.11
C ASP A 95 -4.53 -2.12 -16.88
N GLU A 96 -3.92 -3.22 -16.52
CA GLU A 96 -4.59 -4.50 -16.24
C GLU A 96 -5.44 -4.47 -14.97
N TYR A 97 -5.07 -3.70 -13.96
CA TYR A 97 -5.81 -3.62 -12.69
C TYR A 97 -7.00 -2.66 -12.73
N VAL A 98 -7.09 -1.86 -13.78
CA VAL A 98 -8.22 -0.94 -14.04
C VAL A 98 -9.02 -1.37 -15.28
N ASN A 99 -8.80 -2.58 -15.78
CA ASN A 99 -9.48 -3.18 -16.93
C ASN A 99 -9.32 -2.39 -18.25
N LYS A 100 -8.26 -1.61 -18.41
CA LYS A 100 -7.89 -0.99 -19.69
C LYS A 100 -7.13 -1.95 -20.61
N ARG A 101 -6.52 -2.98 -20.03
CA ARG A 101 -5.86 -4.09 -20.71
C ARG A 101 -6.30 -5.40 -20.06
N GLU A 102 -6.84 -6.31 -20.85
CA GLU A 102 -7.16 -7.64 -20.37
C GLU A 102 -5.90 -8.51 -20.32
N ARG A 103 -5.52 -8.94 -19.11
CA ARG A 103 -4.40 -9.85 -18.87
C ARG A 103 -4.83 -11.08 -18.08
N PHE A 104 -5.72 -10.89 -17.12
CA PHE A 104 -6.18 -11.91 -16.17
C PHE A 104 -7.70 -12.08 -16.20
N GLY A 105 -8.38 -11.67 -17.29
CA GLY A 105 -9.82 -11.50 -17.35
C GLY A 105 -10.24 -10.17 -16.69
N HIS A 106 -11.51 -10.05 -16.34
CA HIS A 106 -12.00 -8.85 -15.65
C HIS A 106 -11.44 -8.79 -14.23
N TRP A 107 -10.60 -7.81 -13.98
CA TRP A 107 -9.98 -7.58 -12.66
C TRP A 107 -10.91 -6.78 -11.76
N LYS A 108 -11.14 -7.29 -10.55
CA LYS A 108 -11.86 -6.57 -9.51
C LYS A 108 -10.98 -6.43 -8.27
N ASP A 109 -10.72 -5.19 -7.91
CA ASP A 109 -9.94 -4.84 -6.74
C ASP A 109 -10.76 -3.97 -5.78
N THR A 110 -10.18 -3.65 -4.63
CA THR A 110 -10.82 -2.83 -3.61
C THR A 110 -9.85 -1.77 -3.11
N ALA A 111 -10.37 -0.56 -2.99
CA ALA A 111 -9.68 0.55 -2.35
C ALA A 111 -10.60 1.24 -1.34
N LEU A 112 -9.99 1.82 -0.33
CA LEU A 112 -10.64 2.62 0.70
C LEU A 112 -10.18 4.06 0.57
N ARG A 113 -11.13 4.99 0.65
CA ARG A 113 -10.88 6.40 0.90
C ARG A 113 -11.10 6.69 2.38
N LEU A 114 -10.13 7.34 3.00
CA LEU A 114 -10.19 7.78 4.39
C LEU A 114 -10.15 9.31 4.45
N ASP A 115 -11.01 9.87 5.29
CA ASP A 115 -11.05 11.28 5.65
C ASP A 115 -10.97 11.39 7.18
N GLY A 116 -10.34 12.43 7.70
CA GLY A 116 -10.22 12.68 9.14
C GLY A 116 -9.00 12.05 9.79
N SER A 117 -9.06 11.78 11.10
CA SER A 117 -7.88 11.43 11.92
C SER A 117 -7.12 10.17 11.47
N ALA A 118 -7.79 9.20 10.86
CA ALA A 118 -7.16 7.98 10.35
C ALA A 118 -6.11 8.26 9.24
N VAL A 119 -6.23 9.37 8.52
CA VAL A 119 -5.26 9.81 7.50
C VAL A 119 -3.88 10.02 8.10
N GLN A 120 -3.81 10.45 9.36
CA GLN A 120 -2.54 10.69 10.05
C GLN A 120 -1.66 9.44 10.12
N THR A 121 -2.26 8.28 10.34
CA THR A 121 -1.52 7.01 10.39
C THR A 121 -0.95 6.65 9.02
N LEU A 122 -1.73 6.77 7.94
CA LEU A 122 -1.23 6.49 6.58
C LEU A 122 -0.16 7.49 6.15
N LYS A 123 -0.31 8.77 6.52
CA LYS A 123 0.72 9.80 6.33
C LYS A 123 2.01 9.43 7.05
N ALA A 124 1.92 9.03 8.32
CA ALA A 124 3.08 8.61 9.11
C ALA A 124 3.76 7.37 8.53
N LEU A 125 3.00 6.38 8.06
CA LEU A 125 3.55 5.19 7.40
C LEU A 125 4.32 5.55 6.12
N PHE A 126 3.75 6.43 5.29
CA PHE A 126 4.44 6.91 4.08
C PHE A 126 5.73 7.64 4.42
N LEU A 127 5.67 8.62 5.33
CA LEU A 127 6.83 9.43 5.72
C LEU A 127 7.92 8.60 6.38
N THR A 128 7.56 7.62 7.21
CA THR A 128 8.54 6.69 7.82
C THR A 128 9.32 5.94 6.74
N MET A 129 8.63 5.40 5.74
CA MET A 129 9.29 4.71 4.64
C MET A 129 10.15 5.65 3.79
N TRP A 130 9.65 6.85 3.55
CA TRP A 130 10.37 7.89 2.84
C TRP A 130 11.71 8.22 3.49
N THR A 131 11.73 8.34 4.81
CA THR A 131 12.96 8.69 5.56
C THR A 131 13.95 7.55 5.65
N VAL A 132 13.46 6.31 5.76
CA VAL A 132 14.34 5.12 5.81
C VAL A 132 15.11 4.94 4.50
N THR A 133 14.53 5.34 3.39
CA THR A 133 15.12 5.16 2.04
C THR A 133 15.86 6.37 1.53
N GLY A 134 15.57 7.56 2.04
CA GLY A 134 16.07 8.83 1.51
C GLY A 134 17.18 9.47 2.33
N ILE A 135 17.82 10.46 1.69
CA ILE A 135 18.89 11.29 2.28
C ILE A 135 18.28 12.60 2.87
N GLU A 136 16.96 12.76 2.78
CA GLU A 136 16.29 13.99 3.15
C GLU A 136 16.24 14.24 4.68
N ASP A 137 16.25 15.52 5.01
CA ASP A 137 16.31 16.03 6.37
C ASP A 137 15.07 15.62 7.19
N LYS A 138 15.30 15.17 8.42
CA LYS A 138 14.24 14.78 9.38
C LYS A 138 13.31 15.94 9.74
N THR A 139 13.74 17.17 9.57
CA THR A 139 12.99 18.39 9.85
C THR A 139 11.72 18.52 9.01
N ASP A 140 11.75 18.11 7.74
CA ASP A 140 10.58 18.13 6.86
C ASP A 140 9.48 17.17 7.34
N MET A 141 9.87 16.03 7.94
CA MET A 141 8.90 15.06 8.46
C MET A 141 8.08 15.58 9.63
N GLU A 142 8.73 16.27 10.56
CA GLU A 142 8.07 16.80 11.74
C GLU A 142 6.99 17.80 11.36
N HIS A 143 7.27 18.66 10.37
CA HIS A 143 6.29 19.60 9.85
C HIS A 143 5.03 18.90 9.35
N TYR A 144 5.17 17.90 8.47
CA TYR A 144 4.01 17.16 7.95
C TYR A 144 3.26 16.36 9.02
N LEU A 145 3.95 15.83 10.02
CA LEU A 145 3.32 15.09 11.12
C LEU A 145 2.55 16.00 12.08
N GLN A 146 2.94 17.27 12.19
CA GLN A 146 2.23 18.26 13.02
C GLN A 146 0.91 18.72 12.38
N GLU A 147 0.82 18.72 11.05
CA GLU A 147 -0.42 19.02 10.35
C GLU A 147 -1.47 17.95 10.64
N LYS A 148 -2.56 18.34 11.29
CA LYS A 148 -3.66 17.43 11.62
C LYS A 148 -4.77 17.54 10.57
N PRO A 149 -5.34 16.41 10.16
CA PRO A 149 -6.51 16.42 9.29
C PRO A 149 -7.71 17.05 10.00
N GLN A 150 -8.59 17.62 9.22
CA GLN A 150 -9.87 18.14 9.73
C GLN A 150 -10.65 17.00 10.38
N GLN A 151 -11.14 17.25 11.58
CA GLN A 151 -12.01 16.29 12.25
C GLN A 151 -13.34 16.18 11.51
N ARG A 152 -13.75 14.95 11.22
CA ARG A 152 -15.05 14.63 10.64
C ARG A 152 -15.91 13.94 11.68
N LYS A 153 -17.19 14.32 11.72
CA LYS A 153 -18.16 13.53 12.51
C LYS A 153 -18.29 12.15 11.88
N SER A 154 -18.01 11.10 12.64
CA SER A 154 -18.09 9.71 12.19
C SER A 154 -18.73 8.85 13.26
N GLN A 155 -19.33 7.75 12.85
CA GLN A 155 -19.78 6.69 13.74
C GLN A 155 -18.79 5.54 13.66
N GLY A 156 -18.24 5.10 14.79
CA GLY A 156 -17.26 4.02 14.85
C GLY A 156 -15.81 4.49 14.76
N PHE A 157 -14.91 3.52 14.65
CA PHE A 157 -13.47 3.72 14.69
C PHE A 157 -12.81 3.12 13.44
N VAL A 158 -11.80 3.80 12.92
CA VAL A 158 -10.91 3.32 11.86
C VAL A 158 -9.49 3.39 12.39
N LEU A 159 -8.81 2.25 12.44
CA LEU A 159 -7.44 2.13 12.91
C LEU A 159 -6.56 1.54 11.81
N PRO A 160 -5.97 2.36 10.94
CA PRO A 160 -4.96 1.88 10.01
C PRO A 160 -3.71 1.41 10.75
N TYR A 161 -3.09 0.35 10.25
CA TYR A 161 -1.82 -0.14 10.78
C TYR A 161 -0.91 -0.61 9.65
N GLY A 162 0.39 -0.58 9.88
CA GLY A 162 1.40 -1.16 8.99
C GLY A 162 1.92 -2.47 9.54
N ASN A 163 2.20 -3.43 8.64
CA ASN A 163 2.93 -4.64 8.98
C ASN A 163 4.35 -4.54 8.42
N SER A 164 5.32 -5.06 9.16
CA SER A 164 6.72 -5.06 8.74
C SER A 164 7.40 -6.35 9.21
N PRO A 165 8.20 -7.01 8.36
CA PRO A 165 8.96 -8.19 8.77
C PRO A 165 10.07 -7.84 9.80
N LEU A 166 10.38 -6.58 9.97
CA LEU A 166 11.39 -6.09 10.91
C LEU A 166 10.84 -5.86 12.33
N THR A 167 9.51 -5.92 12.51
CA THR A 167 8.90 -5.79 13.84
C THR A 167 8.68 -7.15 14.47
N TYR A 168 8.98 -7.26 15.76
CA TYR A 168 8.72 -8.47 16.56
C TYR A 168 7.22 -8.83 16.60
N HIS A 169 6.35 -7.81 16.56
CA HIS A 169 4.92 -8.00 16.62
C HIS A 169 4.34 -8.27 15.24
N LYS A 170 3.79 -9.46 15.04
CA LYS A 170 3.05 -9.87 13.83
C LYS A 170 1.63 -9.27 13.84
N VAL A 171 1.53 -7.96 13.68
CA VAL A 171 0.26 -7.24 13.87
C VAL A 171 -0.85 -7.75 12.98
N ALA A 172 -0.59 -7.91 11.67
CA ALA A 172 -1.60 -8.36 10.71
C ALA A 172 -2.09 -9.78 11.04
N GLU A 173 -1.17 -10.70 11.33
CA GLU A 173 -1.49 -12.08 11.69
C GLU A 173 -2.34 -12.12 12.97
N ASN A 174 -1.95 -11.37 13.99
CA ASN A 174 -2.71 -11.29 15.24
C ASN A 174 -4.12 -10.71 15.04
N VAL A 175 -4.29 -9.72 14.14
CA VAL A 175 -5.62 -9.17 13.81
C VAL A 175 -6.48 -10.23 13.12
N TYR A 176 -5.93 -10.99 12.16
CA TYR A 176 -6.67 -12.07 11.50
C TYR A 176 -7.07 -13.17 12.48
N LEU A 177 -6.15 -13.61 13.33
CA LEU A 177 -6.44 -14.60 14.38
C LEU A 177 -7.51 -14.09 15.35
N HIS A 178 -7.44 -12.82 15.75
CA HIS A 178 -8.44 -12.21 16.61
C HIS A 178 -9.84 -12.21 15.96
N LEU A 179 -9.94 -11.76 14.70
CA LEU A 179 -11.21 -11.77 13.96
C LEU A 179 -11.81 -13.19 13.85
N LEU A 180 -11.00 -14.19 13.51
CA LEU A 180 -11.43 -15.59 13.42
C LEU A 180 -11.88 -16.14 14.76
N ASN A 181 -11.19 -15.82 15.84
CA ASN A 181 -11.49 -16.33 17.17
C ASN A 181 -12.71 -15.65 17.82
N THR A 182 -12.97 -14.39 17.51
CA THR A 182 -14.07 -13.62 18.11
C THR A 182 -15.34 -13.59 17.27
N SER A 183 -15.27 -14.02 16.00
CA SER A 183 -16.43 -14.07 15.12
C SER A 183 -17.49 -15.04 15.65
N THR A 184 -18.76 -14.66 15.53
CA THR A 184 -19.91 -15.45 15.98
C THR A 184 -20.86 -15.87 14.86
N ASN A 185 -20.92 -15.09 13.77
CA ASN A 185 -21.87 -15.32 12.69
C ASN A 185 -21.18 -15.71 11.38
N TYR A 186 -20.27 -14.87 10.87
CA TYR A 186 -19.58 -15.13 9.63
C TYR A 186 -18.19 -14.49 9.58
N VAL A 187 -17.30 -15.06 8.76
CA VAL A 187 -16.05 -14.48 8.32
C VAL A 187 -15.89 -14.71 6.81
N TYR A 188 -15.82 -13.63 6.05
CA TYR A 188 -15.62 -13.67 4.60
C TYR A 188 -14.26 -13.10 4.27
N ILE A 189 -13.44 -13.88 3.57
CA ILE A 189 -12.06 -13.55 3.21
C ILE A 189 -11.98 -13.49 1.69
N MET A 190 -11.50 -12.36 1.17
CA MET A 190 -11.16 -12.22 -0.24
C MET A 190 -9.66 -11.92 -0.35
N THR A 191 -8.92 -12.75 -1.05
CA THR A 191 -7.47 -12.59 -1.19
C THR A 191 -6.99 -13.15 -2.53
N PRO A 192 -6.04 -12.45 -3.21
CA PRO A 192 -5.40 -13.00 -4.41
C PRO A 192 -4.39 -14.11 -4.08
N TYR A 193 -3.88 -14.13 -2.85
CA TYR A 193 -2.88 -15.12 -2.40
C TYR A 193 -3.29 -15.71 -1.06
N LEU A 194 -3.61 -17.00 -1.05
CA LEU A 194 -3.95 -17.72 0.17
C LEU A 194 -2.73 -18.56 0.62
N ILE A 195 -1.82 -17.92 1.31
CA ILE A 195 -0.66 -18.58 1.92
C ILE A 195 -0.89 -18.61 3.41
N LEU A 196 -1.30 -19.77 3.92
CA LEU A 196 -1.69 -19.97 5.30
C LEU A 196 -0.61 -20.74 6.06
N ASP A 197 -0.35 -20.31 7.29
CA ASP A 197 0.32 -21.11 8.28
C ASP A 197 -0.64 -22.02 9.06
N ASP A 198 -0.09 -22.90 9.87
CA ASP A 198 -0.88 -23.84 10.66
C ASP A 198 -1.82 -23.15 11.68
N GLU A 199 -1.44 -21.98 12.17
CA GLU A 199 -2.22 -21.21 13.14
C GLU A 199 -3.50 -20.66 12.51
N LEU A 200 -3.38 -20.05 11.33
CA LEU A 200 -4.53 -19.53 10.56
C LEU A 200 -5.45 -20.67 10.10
N VAL A 201 -4.90 -21.80 9.62
CA VAL A 201 -5.68 -22.98 9.24
C VAL A 201 -6.49 -23.50 10.44
N ARG A 202 -5.86 -23.61 11.60
CA ARG A 202 -6.56 -24.04 12.83
C ARG A 202 -7.64 -23.05 13.24
N ALA A 203 -7.36 -21.75 13.23
CA ALA A 203 -8.32 -20.73 13.61
C ALA A 203 -9.55 -20.73 12.69
N MET A 204 -9.37 -20.82 11.37
CA MET A 204 -10.47 -20.93 10.41
C MET A 204 -11.30 -22.21 10.60
N THR A 205 -10.61 -23.34 10.75
CA THR A 205 -11.27 -24.63 11.01
C THR A 205 -12.05 -24.59 12.31
N PHE A 206 -11.51 -24.00 13.35
CA PHE A 206 -12.18 -23.88 14.64
C PHE A 206 -13.37 -22.92 14.57
N ALA A 207 -13.28 -21.80 13.87
CA ALA A 207 -14.40 -20.91 13.62
C ALA A 207 -15.55 -21.63 12.91
N ALA A 208 -15.26 -22.37 11.84
CA ALA A 208 -16.26 -23.17 11.11
C ALA A 208 -16.91 -24.24 12.02
N ARG A 209 -16.13 -24.95 12.85
CA ARG A 209 -16.65 -25.94 13.81
C ARG A 209 -17.52 -25.33 14.92
N ARG A 210 -17.34 -24.05 15.25
CA ARG A 210 -18.22 -23.30 16.16
C ARG A 210 -19.54 -22.88 15.49
N GLY A 211 -19.72 -23.14 14.19
CA GLY A 211 -20.90 -22.76 13.43
C GLY A 211 -20.81 -21.39 12.75
N VAL A 212 -19.62 -20.78 12.71
CA VAL A 212 -19.38 -19.54 11.96
C VAL A 212 -19.36 -19.86 10.46
N ASP A 213 -20.08 -19.08 9.64
CA ASP A 213 -20.05 -19.19 8.18
C ASP A 213 -18.72 -18.62 7.66
N VAL A 214 -17.75 -19.50 7.37
CA VAL A 214 -16.43 -19.11 6.86
C VAL A 214 -16.38 -19.29 5.35
N ARG A 215 -16.18 -18.18 4.61
CA ARG A 215 -16.08 -18.21 3.15
C ARG A 215 -14.79 -17.57 2.68
N ILE A 216 -14.17 -18.20 1.67
CA ILE A 216 -12.93 -17.71 1.05
C ILE A 216 -13.18 -17.54 -0.44
N ILE A 217 -12.80 -16.36 -0.96
CA ILE A 217 -12.87 -16.03 -2.39
C ILE A 217 -11.45 -15.80 -2.88
N MET A 218 -11.07 -16.54 -3.91
CA MET A 218 -9.77 -16.46 -4.56
C MET A 218 -9.94 -16.35 -6.07
N PRO A 219 -8.93 -15.85 -6.82
CA PRO A 219 -8.93 -15.89 -8.27
C PRO A 219 -9.12 -17.33 -8.78
N GLY A 220 -9.90 -17.49 -9.85
CA GLY A 220 -10.12 -18.79 -10.48
C GLY A 220 -9.01 -19.21 -11.46
N ILE A 221 -8.11 -18.29 -11.79
CA ILE A 221 -6.94 -18.52 -12.65
C ILE A 221 -5.69 -18.32 -11.76
N PRO A 222 -4.77 -19.31 -11.72
CA PRO A 222 -3.56 -19.23 -10.93
C PRO A 222 -2.54 -18.22 -11.48
#